data_b4cf2a9b6078a5a1bc032db639a67a26
#
_entry.id   b4cf2a9b6078a5a1bc032db639a67a26
#
_cell.length_a   1.000
_cell.length_b   1.000
_cell.length_c   1.000
_cell.angle_alpha   90.00
_cell.angle_beta   90.00
_cell.angle_gamma   90.00
#
_symmetry.space_group_name_H-M   'P 1'
#
loop_
_entity.id
_entity.type
_entity.pdbx_description
1 polymer ?
#
loop_
_entity_poly.entity_id
_entity_poly.type
_entity_poly.pdbx_seq_one_letter_code
_entity_poly.pdbx_strand_id
1 'polypeptide(L)'
;MESREVVVIGSGPAALRAAIACSDAGVVPLVIDELGIGSGSGAHPVAGLAASVDELNSQSHMEDTLAAGGEFCNESVVSRTCNEGVPTLAELERWGLTLRRREGGLPHTAPAPGHKVPRLTGCGDSTIREVTRILEEQLIKRGIQRNADYLPLSIVSDNNQVRGVVTLNISTGEIESFQAKAVILATEGHQGLWSNPNDGSGTGVALAISAGVELRGMGETPRHPLTIRNCGIHIPMDILGVGGRIRRENGDDIGPEEALEGEPCVLDLRGLDPDAKDWFSQTSSRIRDRLGLDITRDVIPLSPGVAYTTGGAPCDHEGRVIFEEKNTGEESVSLWHTGLYAAGRSANTGMHGTSPLPGNILLDDLVSGKAAGSHAATSAQNIHFGGSALIEQAVQEASNRITSIREGEGMTVGNFATKLSSAISIGNSSKEAALAEINNITDSGIRLTDTSQVMNTEMVEALRLHGLASVAESIIASG
;
A
#
# COMPACT_ATOMS: atom_id res chain seq x y z
N MET A 1 -20.04 17.77 11.80
CA MET A 1 -20.29 16.51 11.06
C MET A 1 -20.80 16.85 9.67
N GLU A 2 -20.20 16.28 8.63
CA GLU A 2 -20.57 16.42 7.24
C GLU A 2 -21.03 15.07 6.66
N SER A 3 -22.01 15.06 5.72
CA SER A 3 -22.50 13.81 5.12
C SER A 3 -21.94 13.65 3.71
N ARG A 4 -21.38 12.47 3.43
CA ARG A 4 -20.84 12.07 2.14
C ARG A 4 -21.33 10.67 1.76
N GLU A 5 -21.71 10.45 0.52
CA GLU A 5 -22.16 9.10 0.12
C GLU A 5 -21.02 8.10 0.18
N VAL A 6 -19.85 8.47 -0.34
CA VAL A 6 -18.64 7.64 -0.33
C VAL A 6 -17.45 8.46 0.19
N VAL A 7 -16.68 7.87 1.10
CA VAL A 7 -15.40 8.40 1.57
C VAL A 7 -14.30 7.43 1.15
N VAL A 8 -13.25 7.94 0.50
CA VAL A 8 -12.06 7.19 0.11
C VAL A 8 -10.91 7.61 1.02
N ILE A 9 -10.26 6.66 1.66
CA ILE A 9 -9.14 6.90 2.56
C ILE A 9 -7.84 6.47 1.90
N GLY A 10 -6.97 7.44 1.61
CA GLY A 10 -5.66 7.25 0.99
C GLY A 10 -5.39 8.24 -0.14
N SER A 11 -4.14 8.27 -0.61
CA SER A 11 -3.64 9.20 -1.64
C SER A 11 -2.88 8.52 -2.77
N GLY A 12 -2.68 7.21 -2.69
CA GLY A 12 -1.99 6.43 -3.69
C GLY A 12 -2.83 6.10 -4.92
N PRO A 13 -2.26 5.41 -5.93
CA PRO A 13 -2.96 5.05 -7.16
C PRO A 13 -4.29 4.33 -6.93
N ALA A 14 -4.38 3.43 -5.95
CA ALA A 14 -5.60 2.71 -5.63
C ALA A 14 -6.73 3.66 -5.17
N ALA A 15 -6.42 4.58 -4.25
CA ALA A 15 -7.39 5.54 -3.72
C ALA A 15 -7.88 6.52 -4.80
N LEU A 16 -6.95 7.10 -5.56
CA LEU A 16 -7.29 8.04 -6.62
C LEU A 16 -8.11 7.34 -7.73
N ARG A 17 -7.75 6.12 -8.07
CA ARG A 17 -8.49 5.31 -9.06
C ARG A 17 -9.89 4.96 -8.57
N ALA A 18 -10.05 4.62 -7.27
CA ALA A 18 -11.34 4.37 -6.67
C ALA A 18 -12.23 5.63 -6.69
N ALA A 19 -11.67 6.78 -6.34
CA ALA A 19 -12.40 8.05 -6.37
C ALA A 19 -12.87 8.42 -7.77
N ILE A 20 -12.04 8.24 -8.79
CA ILE A 20 -12.40 8.44 -10.20
C ILE A 20 -13.55 7.50 -10.58
N ALA A 21 -13.46 6.23 -10.24
CA ALA A 21 -14.47 5.22 -10.55
C ALA A 21 -15.81 5.51 -9.87
N CYS A 22 -15.80 5.99 -8.61
CA CYS A 22 -17.00 6.47 -7.94
C CYS A 22 -17.69 7.60 -8.73
N SER A 23 -16.91 8.60 -9.14
CA SER A 23 -17.44 9.74 -9.90
C SER A 23 -17.99 9.32 -11.25
N ASP A 24 -17.29 8.42 -11.94
CA ASP A 24 -17.75 7.88 -13.24
C ASP A 24 -19.04 7.04 -13.10
N ALA A 25 -19.28 6.46 -11.90
CA ALA A 25 -20.52 5.75 -11.54
C ALA A 25 -21.63 6.69 -10.96
N GLY A 26 -21.41 8.00 -10.99
CA GLY A 26 -22.42 9.02 -10.64
C GLY A 26 -22.43 9.45 -9.17
N VAL A 27 -21.44 9.06 -8.37
CA VAL A 27 -21.29 9.51 -6.97
C VAL A 27 -19.96 10.21 -6.79
N VAL A 28 -19.97 11.50 -6.44
CA VAL A 28 -18.76 12.26 -6.16
C VAL A 28 -18.29 11.97 -4.74
N PRO A 29 -17.16 11.24 -4.55
CA PRO A 29 -16.67 10.90 -3.23
C PRO A 29 -15.90 12.05 -2.58
N LEU A 30 -15.67 11.95 -1.26
CA LEU A 30 -14.64 12.70 -0.55
C LEU A 30 -13.39 11.83 -0.45
N VAL A 31 -12.23 12.37 -0.81
CA VAL A 31 -10.92 11.71 -0.57
C VAL A 31 -10.31 12.30 0.70
N ILE A 32 -9.94 11.44 1.64
CA ILE A 32 -9.24 11.80 2.88
C ILE A 32 -7.83 11.22 2.83
N ASP A 33 -6.85 12.06 3.13
CA ASP A 33 -5.44 11.71 3.04
C ASP A 33 -4.67 12.30 4.22
N GLU A 34 -3.91 11.45 4.88
CA GLU A 34 -3.03 11.86 5.99
C GLU A 34 -1.74 12.54 5.54
N LEU A 35 -1.43 12.47 4.25
CA LEU A 35 -0.25 13.05 3.65
C LEU A 35 -0.62 14.21 2.73
N GLY A 36 0.36 15.02 2.37
CA GLY A 36 0.17 16.07 1.39
C GLY A 36 -0.01 15.53 -0.04
N ILE A 37 -0.50 16.36 -0.94
CA ILE A 37 -0.70 16.03 -2.36
C ILE A 37 0.61 15.50 -2.97
N GLY A 38 0.53 14.36 -3.66
CA GLY A 38 1.67 13.72 -4.32
C GLY A 38 2.59 12.92 -3.41
N SER A 39 2.30 12.82 -2.10
CA SER A 39 3.16 12.13 -1.14
C SER A 39 2.96 10.62 -1.12
N GLY A 40 1.77 10.13 -1.45
CA GLY A 40 1.38 8.73 -1.29
C GLY A 40 1.95 7.74 -2.31
N SER A 41 2.79 8.19 -3.24
CA SER A 41 3.25 7.35 -4.35
C SER A 41 4.72 6.94 -4.29
N GLY A 42 5.46 7.41 -3.26
CA GLY A 42 6.93 7.41 -3.31
C GLY A 42 7.63 6.13 -2.90
N ALA A 43 6.97 5.22 -2.21
CA ALA A 43 7.63 4.10 -1.55
C ALA A 43 7.83 2.85 -2.43
N HIS A 44 7.22 2.78 -3.62
CA HIS A 44 7.30 1.57 -4.43
C HIS A 44 8.51 1.50 -5.33
N PRO A 45 9.22 0.38 -5.28
CA PRO A 45 10.28 0.09 -6.24
C PRO A 45 9.66 -0.44 -7.55
N VAL A 46 8.96 0.41 -8.31
CA VAL A 46 8.32 0.06 -9.57
C VAL A 46 8.81 0.96 -10.69
N ALA A 47 9.30 0.37 -11.77
CA ALA A 47 9.70 1.10 -12.97
C ALA A 47 8.74 0.90 -14.17
N GLY A 48 7.69 0.08 -14.02
CA GLY A 48 6.68 -0.13 -15.05
C GLY A 48 5.42 -0.79 -14.53
N LEU A 49 4.33 -0.64 -15.27
CA LEU A 49 3.09 -1.39 -15.11
C LEU A 49 3.21 -2.73 -15.82
N ALA A 50 2.80 -3.82 -15.20
CA ALA A 50 2.81 -5.14 -15.82
C ALA A 50 1.67 -5.26 -16.86
N ALA A 51 1.90 -4.69 -18.03
CA ALA A 51 0.98 -4.72 -19.17
C ALA A 51 1.76 -4.62 -20.48
N SER A 52 1.56 -5.53 -21.38
CA SER A 52 2.21 -5.54 -22.71
C SER A 52 1.19 -5.62 -23.83
N VAL A 53 1.28 -4.69 -24.77
CA VAL A 53 0.49 -4.72 -26.02
C VAL A 53 0.96 -5.80 -27.00
N ASP A 54 2.10 -6.44 -26.74
CA ASP A 54 2.64 -7.52 -27.56
C ASP A 54 2.06 -8.90 -27.21
N GLU A 55 1.41 -9.02 -26.04
CA GLU A 55 0.77 -10.25 -25.64
C GLU A 55 -0.62 -10.35 -26.29
N LEU A 56 -0.86 -11.46 -26.99
CA LEU A 56 -2.16 -11.74 -27.61
C LEU A 56 -3.29 -11.95 -26.60
N ASN A 57 -2.92 -12.41 -25.41
CA ASN A 57 -3.81 -12.61 -24.27
C ASN A 57 -2.99 -12.55 -22.96
N SER A 58 -3.67 -12.57 -21.84
CA SER A 58 -3.05 -12.48 -20.52
C SER A 58 -2.57 -13.82 -19.94
N GLN A 59 -2.62 -14.92 -20.67
CA GLN A 59 -2.33 -16.26 -20.16
C GLN A 59 -0.92 -16.38 -19.60
N SER A 60 0.10 -15.91 -20.35
CA SER A 60 1.49 -15.93 -19.86
C SER A 60 1.69 -15.04 -18.63
N HIS A 61 1.01 -13.89 -18.55
CA HIS A 61 1.05 -13.02 -17.39
C HIS A 61 0.43 -13.69 -16.15
N MET A 62 -0.70 -14.36 -16.32
CA MET A 62 -1.37 -15.12 -15.27
C MET A 62 -0.47 -16.23 -14.73
N GLU A 63 0.13 -17.04 -15.64
CA GLU A 63 1.05 -18.11 -15.26
C GLU A 63 2.27 -17.60 -14.48
N ASP A 64 2.90 -16.49 -14.92
CA ASP A 64 4.03 -15.88 -14.25
C ASP A 64 3.63 -15.35 -12.85
N THR A 65 2.44 -14.77 -12.73
CA THR A 65 1.90 -14.26 -11.46
C THR A 65 1.65 -15.38 -10.48
N LEU A 66 1.00 -16.46 -10.91
CA LEU A 66 0.74 -17.62 -10.07
C LEU A 66 2.03 -18.33 -9.65
N ALA A 67 3.02 -18.38 -10.54
CA ALA A 67 4.34 -18.94 -10.23
C ALA A 67 5.08 -18.12 -9.15
N ALA A 68 4.96 -16.79 -9.17
CA ALA A 68 5.58 -15.90 -8.20
C ALA A 68 4.88 -15.94 -6.82
N GLY A 69 3.54 -15.93 -6.81
CA GLY A 69 2.74 -15.83 -5.58
C GLY A 69 2.38 -17.17 -4.93
N GLY A 70 2.50 -18.27 -5.67
CA GLY A 70 2.26 -19.62 -5.13
C GLY A 70 0.81 -19.90 -4.75
N GLU A 71 0.63 -20.82 -3.81
CA GLU A 71 -0.68 -21.34 -3.39
C GLU A 71 -1.62 -20.30 -2.75
N PHE A 72 -1.09 -19.18 -2.29
CA PHE A 72 -1.87 -18.11 -1.67
C PHE A 72 -2.51 -17.15 -2.67
N CYS A 73 -2.26 -17.34 -3.98
CA CYS A 73 -2.94 -16.59 -5.03
C CYS A 73 -4.37 -17.08 -5.24
N ASN A 74 -5.28 -16.14 -5.47
CA ASN A 74 -6.63 -16.44 -5.96
C ASN A 74 -6.60 -16.39 -7.50
N GLU A 75 -6.72 -17.55 -8.15
CA GLU A 75 -6.61 -17.69 -9.60
C GLU A 75 -7.63 -16.80 -10.35
N SER A 76 -8.85 -16.67 -9.85
CA SER A 76 -9.87 -15.84 -10.50
C SER A 76 -9.54 -14.35 -10.42
N VAL A 77 -8.95 -13.88 -9.32
CA VAL A 77 -8.48 -12.50 -9.15
C VAL A 77 -7.28 -12.24 -10.05
N VAL A 78 -6.30 -13.16 -10.06
CA VAL A 78 -5.12 -13.07 -10.93
C VAL A 78 -5.53 -12.98 -12.40
N SER A 79 -6.40 -13.90 -12.84
CA SER A 79 -6.92 -13.91 -14.22
C SER A 79 -7.57 -12.57 -14.60
N ARG A 80 -8.46 -12.07 -13.75
CA ARG A 80 -9.14 -10.80 -14.01
C ARG A 80 -8.18 -9.63 -14.04
N THR A 81 -7.29 -9.53 -13.06
CA THR A 81 -6.35 -8.41 -12.96
C THR A 81 -5.38 -8.39 -14.14
N CYS A 82 -4.86 -9.55 -14.55
CA CYS A 82 -4.00 -9.65 -15.74
C CYS A 82 -4.73 -9.26 -17.03
N ASN A 83 -6.01 -9.63 -17.16
CA ASN A 83 -6.84 -9.25 -18.32
C ASN A 83 -7.09 -7.73 -18.40
N GLU A 84 -7.14 -7.03 -17.25
CA GLU A 84 -7.31 -5.57 -17.19
C GLU A 84 -6.01 -4.79 -17.44
N GLY A 85 -4.86 -5.44 -17.60
CA GLY A 85 -3.57 -4.78 -17.78
C GLY A 85 -3.52 -3.84 -18.97
N VAL A 86 -3.78 -4.35 -20.18
CA VAL A 86 -3.77 -3.55 -21.42
C VAL A 86 -4.90 -2.51 -21.45
N PRO A 87 -6.15 -2.82 -21.07
CA PRO A 87 -7.20 -1.82 -20.91
C PRO A 87 -6.83 -0.67 -19.98
N THR A 88 -6.22 -0.97 -18.81
CA THR A 88 -5.76 0.02 -17.85
C THR A 88 -4.66 0.90 -18.43
N LEU A 89 -3.67 0.32 -19.10
CA LEU A 89 -2.61 1.07 -19.77
C LEU A 89 -3.17 2.03 -20.83
N ALA A 90 -4.09 1.55 -21.67
CA ALA A 90 -4.75 2.36 -22.70
C ALA A 90 -5.59 3.50 -22.11
N GLU A 91 -6.22 3.29 -20.94
CA GLU A 91 -6.95 4.34 -20.23
C GLU A 91 -6.01 5.42 -19.71
N LEU A 92 -4.88 5.04 -19.08
CA LEU A 92 -3.87 5.97 -18.63
C LEU A 92 -3.25 6.78 -19.78
N GLU A 93 -2.97 6.16 -20.92
CA GLU A 93 -2.50 6.89 -22.11
C GLU A 93 -3.52 7.91 -22.62
N ARG A 94 -4.80 7.55 -22.66
CA ARG A 94 -5.87 8.51 -23.03
C ARG A 94 -5.97 9.68 -22.05
N TRP A 95 -5.60 9.48 -20.79
CA TRP A 95 -5.54 10.55 -19.79
C TRP A 95 -4.25 11.36 -19.85
N GLY A 96 -3.26 10.94 -20.64
CA GLY A 96 -2.03 11.69 -20.91
C GLY A 96 -0.77 11.09 -20.31
N LEU A 97 -0.79 9.79 -19.94
CA LEU A 97 0.44 9.10 -19.55
C LEU A 97 1.40 9.04 -20.73
N THR A 98 2.57 9.64 -20.56
CA THR A 98 3.63 9.56 -21.56
C THR A 98 4.44 8.30 -21.34
N LEU A 99 4.32 7.36 -22.25
CA LEU A 99 5.06 6.11 -22.21
C LEU A 99 6.34 6.21 -23.01
N ARG A 100 7.34 5.47 -22.58
CA ARG A 100 8.50 5.19 -23.40
C ARG A 100 8.07 4.35 -24.62
N ARG A 101 8.61 4.70 -25.79
CA ARG A 101 8.22 4.07 -27.05
C ARG A 101 9.43 3.49 -27.77
N ARG A 102 9.22 2.39 -28.49
CA ARG A 102 10.18 1.79 -29.41
C ARG A 102 9.97 2.32 -30.83
N GLU A 103 10.86 1.97 -31.72
CA GLU A 103 10.68 2.22 -33.16
C GLU A 103 9.31 1.71 -33.61
N GLY A 104 8.61 2.50 -34.41
CA GLY A 104 7.23 2.21 -34.84
C GLY A 104 6.13 2.73 -33.91
N GLY A 105 6.50 3.41 -32.80
CA GLY A 105 5.57 4.16 -31.94
C GLY A 105 4.80 3.34 -30.92
N LEU A 106 4.99 2.03 -30.84
CA LEU A 106 4.38 1.19 -29.81
C LEU A 106 5.08 1.40 -28.45
N PRO A 107 4.36 1.21 -27.33
CA PRO A 107 4.98 1.23 -26.01
C PRO A 107 6.18 0.28 -25.93
N HIS A 108 7.25 0.74 -25.28
CA HIS A 108 8.39 -0.10 -24.98
C HIS A 108 8.06 -0.99 -23.79
N THR A 109 8.40 -2.27 -23.88
CA THR A 109 8.25 -3.25 -22.81
C THR A 109 9.62 -3.64 -22.27
N ALA A 110 9.82 -3.52 -20.96
CA ALA A 110 11.06 -3.91 -20.30
C ALA A 110 10.95 -5.32 -19.71
N PRO A 111 12.04 -6.11 -19.72
CA PRO A 111 12.12 -7.38 -19.00
C PRO A 111 12.30 -7.14 -17.51
N ALA A 112 11.84 -8.10 -16.70
CA ALA A 112 12.11 -8.15 -15.28
C ALA A 112 12.14 -9.60 -14.79
N PRO A 113 12.81 -9.91 -13.65
CA PRO A 113 12.81 -11.24 -13.08
C PRO A 113 11.40 -11.78 -12.84
N GLY A 114 11.19 -13.06 -13.07
CA GLY A 114 9.89 -13.74 -12.93
C GLY A 114 8.98 -13.64 -14.16
N HIS A 115 9.23 -12.73 -15.09
CA HIS A 115 8.49 -12.63 -16.35
C HIS A 115 9.13 -13.47 -17.46
N LYS A 116 8.35 -14.35 -18.08
CA LYS A 116 8.79 -15.13 -19.25
C LYS A 116 8.99 -14.26 -20.50
N VAL A 117 8.27 -13.14 -20.59
CA VAL A 117 8.36 -12.18 -21.68
C VAL A 117 8.46 -10.76 -21.15
N PRO A 118 9.13 -9.83 -21.89
CA PRO A 118 9.16 -8.42 -21.51
C PRO A 118 7.73 -7.85 -21.42
N ARG A 119 7.34 -7.31 -20.24
CA ARG A 119 5.96 -6.89 -20.00
C ARG A 119 5.85 -5.51 -19.38
N LEU A 120 6.91 -5.02 -18.71
CA LEU A 120 6.82 -3.79 -17.96
C LEU A 120 6.79 -2.56 -18.88
N THR A 121 5.70 -1.83 -18.82
CA THR A 121 5.44 -0.64 -19.64
C THR A 121 5.35 0.60 -18.76
N GLY A 122 6.06 1.67 -19.12
CA GLY A 122 6.08 2.90 -18.31
C GLY A 122 7.05 3.95 -18.84
N CYS A 123 7.48 4.81 -17.94
CA CYS A 123 8.49 5.86 -18.15
C CYS A 123 9.70 5.72 -17.19
N GLY A 124 10.11 4.49 -16.91
CA GLY A 124 11.17 4.18 -15.96
C GLY A 124 10.71 4.29 -14.51
N ASP A 125 11.63 4.53 -13.59
CA ASP A 125 11.37 4.64 -12.15
C ASP A 125 10.55 5.88 -11.72
N SER A 126 10.15 6.69 -12.69
CA SER A 126 9.16 7.76 -12.53
C SER A 126 7.72 7.32 -12.79
N THR A 127 7.48 6.07 -13.21
CA THR A 127 6.16 5.59 -13.66
C THR A 127 5.07 5.82 -12.64
N ILE A 128 5.28 5.42 -11.38
CA ILE A 128 4.26 5.57 -10.35
C ILE A 128 3.93 7.03 -10.06
N ARG A 129 4.93 7.92 -10.06
CA ARG A 129 4.74 9.36 -9.89
C ARG A 129 3.91 9.95 -11.02
N GLU A 130 4.19 9.58 -12.26
CA GLU A 130 3.45 10.07 -13.43
C GLU A 130 2.03 9.52 -13.46
N VAL A 131 1.83 8.26 -13.10
CA VAL A 131 0.49 7.68 -12.93
C VAL A 131 -0.30 8.44 -11.86
N THR A 132 0.28 8.67 -10.69
CA THR A 132 -0.37 9.43 -9.61
C THR A 132 -0.72 10.85 -10.06
N ARG A 133 0.21 11.56 -10.72
CA ARG A 133 -0.04 12.91 -11.27
C ARG A 133 -1.25 12.93 -12.22
N ILE A 134 -1.35 11.96 -13.10
CA ILE A 134 -2.46 11.87 -14.04
C ILE A 134 -3.77 11.58 -13.32
N LEU A 135 -3.75 10.68 -12.34
CA LEU A 135 -4.93 10.39 -11.55
C LEU A 135 -5.40 11.63 -10.76
N GLU A 136 -4.47 12.41 -10.19
CA GLU A 136 -4.78 13.69 -9.54
C GLU A 136 -5.41 14.70 -10.52
N GLU A 137 -4.89 14.80 -11.75
CA GLU A 137 -5.53 15.62 -12.79
C GLU A 137 -6.96 15.16 -13.08
N GLN A 138 -7.21 13.85 -13.10
CA GLN A 138 -8.56 13.31 -13.32
C GLN A 138 -9.50 13.60 -12.15
N LEU A 139 -9.00 13.64 -10.90
CA LEU A 139 -9.77 14.10 -9.75
C LEU A 139 -10.20 15.56 -9.91
N ILE A 140 -9.25 16.43 -10.25
CA ILE A 140 -9.49 17.86 -10.45
C ILE A 140 -10.52 18.08 -11.57
N LYS A 141 -10.37 17.39 -12.69
CA LYS A 141 -11.32 17.48 -13.83
C LYS A 141 -12.75 17.08 -13.47
N ARG A 142 -12.92 16.18 -12.49
CA ARG A 142 -14.22 15.71 -12.00
C ARG A 142 -14.75 16.51 -10.81
N GLY A 143 -13.99 17.49 -10.32
CA GLY A 143 -14.34 18.27 -9.14
C GLY A 143 -14.42 17.45 -7.84
N ILE A 144 -13.64 16.38 -7.74
CA ILE A 144 -13.57 15.52 -6.54
C ILE A 144 -12.79 16.26 -5.46
N GLN A 145 -13.44 16.45 -4.30
CA GLN A 145 -12.82 17.08 -3.14
C GLN A 145 -11.80 16.15 -2.49
N ARG A 146 -10.64 16.71 -2.14
CA ARG A 146 -9.60 16.03 -1.38
C ARG A 146 -9.23 16.85 -0.15
N ASN A 147 -9.34 16.22 1.01
CA ASN A 147 -8.88 16.77 2.29
C ASN A 147 -7.52 16.15 2.62
N ALA A 148 -6.44 16.89 2.34
CA ALA A 148 -5.09 16.53 2.74
C ALA A 148 -4.82 16.95 4.20
N ASP A 149 -3.84 16.32 4.85
CA ASP A 149 -3.53 16.51 6.27
C ASP A 149 -4.68 16.10 7.22
N TYR A 150 -5.44 15.09 6.84
CA TYR A 150 -6.49 14.48 7.65
C TYR A 150 -6.12 13.06 8.03
N LEU A 151 -5.75 12.83 9.30
CA LEU A 151 -5.47 11.50 9.81
C LEU A 151 -6.79 10.80 10.17
N PRO A 152 -7.16 9.69 9.50
CA PRO A 152 -8.32 8.92 9.91
C PRO A 152 -8.03 8.19 11.23
N LEU A 153 -8.94 8.32 12.19
CA LEU A 153 -8.80 7.78 13.55
C LEU A 153 -9.62 6.52 13.79
N SER A 154 -10.83 6.46 13.21
CA SER A 154 -11.70 5.29 13.30
C SER A 154 -12.75 5.26 12.21
N ILE A 155 -13.15 4.03 11.84
CA ILE A 155 -14.37 3.78 11.05
C ILE A 155 -15.49 3.50 12.05
N VAL A 156 -16.59 4.21 11.91
CA VAL A 156 -17.78 3.98 12.73
C VAL A 156 -18.66 2.96 12.01
N SER A 157 -18.95 1.85 12.67
CA SER A 157 -19.82 0.79 12.14
C SER A 157 -20.86 0.35 13.18
N ASP A 158 -21.97 -0.16 12.70
CA ASP A 158 -23.06 -0.73 13.51
C ASP A 158 -23.59 -1.99 12.80
N ASN A 159 -23.56 -3.11 13.50
CA ASN A 159 -23.99 -4.40 12.94
C ASN A 159 -23.37 -4.72 11.58
N ASN A 160 -22.04 -4.58 11.46
CA ASN A 160 -21.27 -4.76 10.23
C ASN A 160 -21.66 -3.80 9.08
N GLN A 161 -22.30 -2.69 9.38
CA GLN A 161 -22.61 -1.64 8.42
C GLN A 161 -21.87 -0.35 8.78
N VAL A 162 -21.17 0.23 7.82
CA VAL A 162 -20.48 1.52 7.96
C VAL A 162 -21.49 2.65 8.19
N ARG A 163 -21.15 3.57 9.11
CA ARG A 163 -21.89 4.78 9.41
C ARG A 163 -21.10 6.05 9.12
N GLY A 164 -19.78 5.98 9.21
CA GLY A 164 -18.93 7.14 8.95
C GLY A 164 -17.47 6.93 9.32
N VAL A 165 -16.74 8.02 9.31
CA VAL A 165 -15.30 8.10 9.64
C VAL A 165 -15.08 9.28 10.57
N VAL A 166 -14.23 9.08 11.59
CA VAL A 166 -13.72 10.15 12.45
C VAL A 166 -12.26 10.42 12.07
N THR A 167 -11.89 11.68 11.96
CA THR A 167 -10.56 12.12 11.51
C THR A 167 -10.02 13.22 12.42
N LEU A 168 -8.69 13.33 12.48
CA LEU A 168 -7.99 14.49 12.99
C LEU A 168 -7.57 15.37 11.81
N ASN A 169 -8.02 16.60 11.78
CA ASN A 169 -7.46 17.62 10.90
C ASN A 169 -6.13 18.07 11.52
N ILE A 170 -5.02 17.65 10.91
CA ILE A 170 -3.66 17.90 11.43
C ILE A 170 -3.36 19.41 11.43
N SER A 171 -3.86 20.14 10.45
CA SER A 171 -3.60 21.56 10.28
C SER A 171 -4.27 22.43 11.35
N THR A 172 -5.45 22.02 11.86
CA THR A 172 -6.20 22.78 12.87
C THR A 172 -6.17 22.13 14.26
N GLY A 173 -5.85 20.83 14.32
CA GLY A 173 -5.94 20.02 15.52
C GLY A 173 -7.36 19.62 15.91
N GLU A 174 -8.35 19.91 15.08
CA GLU A 174 -9.75 19.59 15.34
C GLU A 174 -10.10 18.17 14.93
N ILE A 175 -11.00 17.55 15.69
CA ILE A 175 -11.58 16.26 15.33
C ILE A 175 -12.82 16.54 14.47
N GLU A 176 -12.78 16.03 13.27
CA GLU A 176 -13.87 16.13 12.31
C GLU A 176 -14.47 14.76 12.03
N SER A 177 -15.76 14.73 11.69
CA SER A 177 -16.44 13.48 11.37
C SER A 177 -17.25 13.59 10.08
N PHE A 178 -17.20 12.51 9.32
CA PHE A 178 -17.93 12.37 8.07
C PHE A 178 -18.88 11.19 8.18
N GLN A 179 -20.19 11.48 8.09
CA GLN A 179 -21.20 10.45 7.93
C GLN A 179 -21.07 9.87 6.51
N ALA A 180 -21.00 8.54 6.39
CA ALA A 180 -20.80 7.89 5.11
C ALA A 180 -21.69 6.67 4.94
N LYS A 181 -22.10 6.41 3.71
CA LYS A 181 -22.80 5.18 3.30
C LYS A 181 -21.80 4.10 2.92
N ALA A 182 -20.64 4.50 2.38
CA ALA A 182 -19.54 3.60 2.07
C ALA A 182 -18.19 4.26 2.36
N VAL A 183 -17.22 3.45 2.80
CA VAL A 183 -15.82 3.82 3.03
C VAL A 183 -14.93 2.85 2.28
N ILE A 184 -13.95 3.38 1.54
CA ILE A 184 -12.96 2.61 0.80
C ILE A 184 -11.60 2.81 1.45
N LEU A 185 -11.01 1.74 1.98
CA LEU A 185 -9.65 1.71 2.51
C LEU A 185 -8.68 1.49 1.35
N ALA A 186 -7.85 2.47 1.06
CA ALA A 186 -6.87 2.42 -0.03
C ALA A 186 -5.58 3.17 0.35
N THR A 187 -5.14 2.97 1.58
CA THR A 187 -3.88 3.53 2.09
C THR A 187 -2.69 2.67 1.73
N GLU A 188 -1.51 3.10 2.13
CA GLU A 188 -0.28 2.31 2.09
C GLU A 188 -0.40 1.02 2.92
N GLY A 189 0.51 0.06 2.65
CA GLY A 189 0.68 -1.11 3.50
C GLY A 189 1.31 -0.79 4.86
N HIS A 190 1.73 -1.82 5.57
CA HIS A 190 2.28 -1.70 6.94
C HIS A 190 3.79 -2.01 7.01
N GLN A 191 4.51 -1.84 5.89
CA GLN A 191 5.95 -2.09 5.81
C GLN A 191 6.79 -1.18 6.73
N GLY A 192 6.22 -0.07 7.20
CA GLY A 192 6.84 0.80 8.19
C GLY A 192 7.20 0.13 9.53
N LEU A 193 6.61 -1.03 9.84
CA LEU A 193 7.00 -1.86 10.98
C LEU A 193 8.45 -2.35 10.92
N TRP A 194 9.01 -2.54 9.71
CA TRP A 194 10.39 -3.03 9.50
C TRP A 194 11.37 -1.94 9.11
N SER A 195 10.90 -0.74 8.84
CA SER A 195 11.73 0.37 8.36
C SER A 195 11.35 1.68 9.06
N ASN A 196 11.00 2.69 8.29
CA ASN A 196 10.50 3.95 8.78
C ASN A 196 8.97 3.92 8.78
N PRO A 197 8.27 4.21 9.89
CA PRO A 197 6.81 4.26 9.94
C PRO A 197 6.17 5.16 8.85
N ASN A 198 6.88 6.16 8.38
CA ASN A 198 6.41 7.02 7.28
C ASN A 198 6.43 6.33 5.90
N ASP A 199 7.11 5.21 5.76
CA ASP A 199 7.19 4.46 4.50
C ASP A 199 6.07 3.41 4.36
N GLY A 200 5.09 3.43 5.25
CA GLY A 200 3.93 2.53 5.26
C GLY A 200 3.32 2.49 6.66
N SER A 201 2.45 3.44 6.93
CA SER A 201 1.85 3.67 8.25
C SER A 201 0.90 2.56 8.72
N GLY A 202 0.46 1.69 7.80
CA GLY A 202 -0.54 0.67 8.11
C GLY A 202 -1.91 1.21 8.52
N THR A 203 -2.16 2.51 8.33
CA THR A 203 -3.38 3.18 8.80
C THR A 203 -4.65 2.48 8.33
N GLY A 204 -4.74 2.12 7.05
CA GLY A 204 -5.94 1.44 6.53
C GLY A 204 -6.14 0.05 7.12
N VAL A 205 -5.04 -0.68 7.37
CA VAL A 205 -5.08 -2.01 8.00
C VAL A 205 -5.49 -1.89 9.48
N ALA A 206 -4.96 -0.91 10.20
CA ALA A 206 -5.34 -0.61 11.59
C ALA A 206 -6.81 -0.17 11.71
N LEU A 207 -7.31 0.61 10.75
CA LEU A 207 -8.72 0.99 10.66
C LEU A 207 -9.62 -0.23 10.42
N ALA A 208 -9.19 -1.16 9.58
CA ALA A 208 -9.92 -2.42 9.37
C ALA A 208 -10.01 -3.24 10.66
N ILE A 209 -8.91 -3.39 11.43
CA ILE A 209 -8.91 -4.03 12.75
C ILE A 209 -9.91 -3.34 13.68
N SER A 210 -9.86 -2.01 13.77
CA SER A 210 -10.76 -1.25 14.64
C SER A 210 -12.24 -1.37 14.26
N ALA A 211 -12.53 -1.65 12.99
CA ALA A 211 -13.87 -1.93 12.48
C ALA A 211 -14.32 -3.38 12.69
N GLY A 212 -13.48 -4.23 13.32
CA GLY A 212 -13.79 -5.64 13.58
C GLY A 212 -13.52 -6.57 12.40
N VAL A 213 -12.71 -6.15 11.43
CA VAL A 213 -12.31 -6.99 10.30
C VAL A 213 -11.23 -7.96 10.72
N GLU A 214 -11.44 -9.25 10.46
CA GLU A 214 -10.42 -10.28 10.58
C GLU A 214 -9.50 -10.23 9.36
N LEU A 215 -8.21 -9.89 9.57
CA LEU A 215 -7.24 -9.72 8.50
C LEU A 215 -6.77 -11.06 7.92
N ARG A 216 -6.31 -11.05 6.66
CA ARG A 216 -5.72 -12.21 5.99
C ARG A 216 -4.33 -11.92 5.43
N GLY A 217 -3.53 -12.99 5.31
CA GLY A 217 -2.19 -12.92 4.73
C GLY A 217 -1.18 -12.11 5.56
N MET A 218 -1.45 -11.89 6.84
CA MET A 218 -0.60 -11.04 7.69
C MET A 218 0.74 -11.70 8.02
N GLY A 219 0.81 -13.04 8.03
CA GLY A 219 2.06 -13.78 8.22
C GLY A 219 2.99 -13.74 7.01
N GLU A 220 2.46 -13.41 5.82
CA GLU A 220 3.21 -13.35 4.58
C GLU A 220 3.86 -11.97 4.43
N THR A 221 5.17 -11.92 4.67
CA THR A 221 5.94 -10.67 4.58
C THR A 221 6.99 -10.76 3.47
N PRO A 222 6.64 -10.39 2.23
CA PRO A 222 7.56 -10.47 1.11
C PRO A 222 8.80 -9.63 1.33
N ARG A 223 9.99 -10.23 1.16
CA ARG A 223 11.26 -9.52 1.25
C ARG A 223 11.74 -9.10 -0.13
N HIS A 224 12.23 -7.89 -0.23
CA HIS A 224 12.76 -7.30 -1.46
C HIS A 224 14.29 -7.43 -1.48
N PRO A 225 14.87 -8.16 -2.44
CA PRO A 225 16.30 -8.41 -2.46
C PRO A 225 17.14 -7.16 -2.74
N LEU A 226 16.59 -6.20 -3.49
CA LEU A 226 17.28 -4.98 -3.88
C LEU A 226 17.03 -3.83 -2.88
N THR A 227 17.10 -4.10 -1.59
CA THR A 227 17.05 -3.07 -0.55
C THR A 227 18.48 -2.66 -0.19
N ILE A 228 18.75 -1.36 -0.18
CA ILE A 228 20.08 -0.82 0.18
C ILE A 228 20.29 -0.98 1.67
N ARG A 229 21.43 -1.56 2.04
CA ARG A 229 21.82 -1.81 3.44
C ARG A 229 21.83 -0.51 4.25
N ASN A 230 21.21 -0.54 5.43
CA ASN A 230 21.15 0.58 6.39
C ASN A 230 20.56 1.89 5.85
N CYS A 231 19.87 1.87 4.73
CA CYS A 231 19.33 3.06 4.09
C CYS A 231 17.81 2.98 3.86
N GLY A 232 17.24 1.76 3.80
CA GLY A 232 15.81 1.55 3.56
C GLY A 232 15.34 1.96 2.16
N ILE A 233 16.26 2.24 1.22
CA ILE A 233 15.91 2.50 -0.18
C ILE A 233 15.73 1.17 -0.88
N HIS A 234 14.60 1.00 -1.54
CA HIS A 234 14.30 -0.14 -2.39
C HIS A 234 14.50 0.23 -3.85
N ILE A 235 15.20 -0.63 -4.59
CA ILE A 235 15.51 -0.43 -6.01
C ILE A 235 14.56 -1.29 -6.85
N PRO A 236 14.01 -0.76 -7.96
CA PRO A 236 13.14 -1.55 -8.84
C PRO A 236 13.83 -2.82 -9.37
N MET A 237 13.13 -3.96 -9.33
CA MET A 237 13.63 -5.24 -9.84
C MET A 237 13.90 -5.23 -11.34
N ASP A 238 13.22 -4.38 -12.09
CA ASP A 238 13.36 -4.17 -13.52
C ASP A 238 14.80 -3.82 -13.93
N ILE A 239 15.57 -3.22 -13.00
CA ILE A 239 16.98 -2.85 -13.24
C ILE A 239 17.85 -4.08 -13.56
N LEU A 240 17.46 -5.26 -13.06
CA LEU A 240 18.16 -6.52 -13.36
C LEU A 240 17.93 -6.98 -14.81
N GLY A 241 16.76 -6.65 -15.37
CA GLY A 241 16.44 -6.99 -16.77
C GLY A 241 17.22 -6.18 -17.81
N VAL A 242 17.86 -5.10 -17.40
CA VAL A 242 18.60 -4.17 -18.29
C VAL A 242 20.09 -4.06 -17.95
N GLY A 243 20.64 -5.10 -17.36
CA GLY A 243 22.09 -5.24 -17.14
C GLY A 243 22.57 -5.00 -15.69
N GLY A 244 21.67 -4.69 -14.75
CA GLY A 244 21.98 -4.72 -13.32
C GLY A 244 22.30 -6.14 -12.87
N ARG A 245 23.25 -6.33 -11.94
CA ARG A 245 23.67 -7.65 -11.45
C ARG A 245 23.79 -7.64 -9.93
N ILE A 246 23.29 -8.69 -9.29
CA ILE A 246 23.56 -8.93 -7.88
C ILE A 246 24.81 -9.79 -7.79
N ARG A 247 25.76 -9.41 -6.94
CA ARG A 247 27.03 -10.10 -6.77
C ARG A 247 27.36 -10.36 -5.32
N ARG A 248 27.95 -11.52 -5.04
CA ARG A 248 28.62 -11.78 -3.76
C ARG A 248 29.92 -10.96 -3.66
N GLU A 249 30.45 -10.83 -2.45
CA GLU A 249 31.72 -10.12 -2.22
C GLU A 249 32.93 -10.74 -2.98
N ASN A 250 32.86 -12.03 -3.30
CA ASN A 250 33.85 -12.71 -4.12
C ASN A 250 33.75 -12.39 -5.62
N GLY A 251 32.70 -11.69 -6.06
CA GLY A 251 32.46 -11.26 -7.43
C GLY A 251 31.55 -12.19 -8.25
N ASP A 252 31.06 -13.28 -7.68
CA ASP A 252 30.14 -14.20 -8.34
C ASP A 252 28.77 -13.55 -8.53
N ASP A 253 28.19 -13.68 -9.71
CA ASP A 253 26.82 -13.25 -9.99
C ASP A 253 25.84 -14.23 -9.32
N ILE A 254 24.79 -13.69 -8.66
CA ILE A 254 23.74 -14.48 -8.00
C ILE A 254 22.34 -14.00 -8.44
N GLY A 255 21.35 -14.88 -8.27
CA GLY A 255 19.94 -14.55 -8.51
C GLY A 255 19.30 -13.76 -7.37
N PRO A 256 18.12 -13.15 -7.63
CA PRO A 256 17.35 -12.47 -6.58
C PRO A 256 16.98 -13.39 -5.41
N GLU A 257 16.68 -14.66 -5.68
CA GLU A 257 16.31 -15.66 -4.66
C GLU A 257 17.46 -15.95 -3.72
N GLU A 258 18.70 -16.16 -4.26
CA GLU A 258 19.89 -16.36 -3.44
C GLU A 258 20.22 -15.11 -2.61
N ALA A 259 19.97 -13.91 -3.14
CA ALA A 259 20.17 -12.67 -2.38
C ALA A 259 19.25 -12.58 -1.15
N LEU A 260 18.07 -13.23 -1.17
CA LEU A 260 17.15 -13.30 -0.03
C LEU A 260 17.66 -14.19 1.11
N GLU A 261 18.61 -15.08 0.87
CA GLU A 261 19.22 -15.93 1.91
C GLU A 261 20.03 -15.12 2.95
N GLY A 262 20.30 -13.83 2.65
CA GLY A 262 20.86 -12.89 3.61
C GLY A 262 22.38 -12.84 3.65
N GLU A 263 23.07 -13.55 2.76
CA GLU A 263 24.51 -13.39 2.59
C GLU A 263 24.87 -11.98 2.09
N PRO A 264 26.01 -11.42 2.52
CA PRO A 264 26.45 -10.12 2.04
C PRO A 264 26.58 -10.08 0.52
N CYS A 265 25.82 -9.20 -0.11
CA CYS A 265 25.85 -9.01 -1.55
C CYS A 265 25.78 -7.52 -1.91
N VAL A 266 26.10 -7.24 -3.16
CA VAL A 266 26.10 -5.89 -3.73
C VAL A 266 25.34 -5.86 -5.05
N LEU A 267 24.76 -4.72 -5.38
CA LEU A 267 24.20 -4.44 -6.70
C LEU A 267 25.27 -3.73 -7.54
N ASP A 268 25.61 -4.32 -8.68
CA ASP A 268 26.51 -3.76 -9.66
C ASP A 268 25.73 -3.22 -10.86
N LEU A 269 25.72 -1.90 -11.00
CA LEU A 269 25.03 -1.18 -12.07
C LEU A 269 25.97 -0.62 -13.13
N ARG A 270 27.26 -0.89 -13.03
CA ARG A 270 28.27 -0.37 -13.98
C ARG A 270 28.10 -0.93 -15.39
N GLY A 271 27.43 -2.09 -15.51
CA GLY A 271 27.11 -2.74 -16.78
C GLY A 271 25.70 -2.46 -17.32
N LEU A 272 24.98 -1.47 -16.77
CA LEU A 272 23.69 -1.07 -17.30
C LEU A 272 23.78 -0.67 -18.77
N ASP A 273 22.78 -1.05 -19.55
CA ASP A 273 22.57 -0.54 -20.89
C ASP A 273 22.56 0.98 -20.86
N PRO A 274 23.37 1.65 -21.72
CA PRO A 274 23.41 3.10 -21.78
C PRO A 274 22.05 3.78 -21.92
N ASP A 275 21.15 3.17 -22.72
CA ASP A 275 19.81 3.68 -22.93
C ASP A 275 18.91 3.45 -21.70
N ALA A 276 19.22 2.48 -20.86
CA ALA A 276 18.46 2.17 -19.65
C ALA A 276 18.85 3.05 -18.45
N LYS A 277 20.02 3.70 -18.45
CA LYS A 277 20.46 4.54 -17.32
C LYS A 277 19.47 5.65 -17.00
N ASP A 278 18.92 6.28 -18.02
CA ASP A 278 17.97 7.38 -17.87
C ASP A 278 16.62 6.93 -17.30
N TRP A 279 16.33 5.63 -17.38
CA TRP A 279 15.10 5.05 -16.81
C TRP A 279 15.12 4.97 -15.29
N PHE A 280 16.31 4.97 -14.71
CA PHE A 280 16.55 4.85 -13.27
C PHE A 280 17.18 6.13 -12.69
N SER A 281 16.81 7.27 -13.26
CA SER A 281 17.34 8.58 -12.85
C SER A 281 16.99 8.92 -11.40
N GLN A 282 15.80 8.55 -10.93
CA GLN A 282 15.37 8.74 -9.52
C GLN A 282 16.17 7.85 -8.59
N THR A 283 16.32 6.58 -8.95
CA THR A 283 17.14 5.61 -8.20
C THR A 283 18.58 6.11 -8.10
N SER A 284 19.16 6.53 -9.22
CA SER A 284 20.51 7.10 -9.27
C SER A 284 20.69 8.34 -8.38
N SER A 285 19.72 9.27 -8.42
CA SER A 285 19.74 10.46 -7.57
C SER A 285 19.63 10.12 -6.10
N ARG A 286 18.70 9.22 -5.72
CA ARG A 286 18.53 8.78 -4.32
C ARG A 286 19.80 8.12 -3.77
N ILE A 287 20.45 7.27 -4.56
CA ILE A 287 21.71 6.61 -4.18
C ILE A 287 22.79 7.65 -3.96
N ARG A 288 22.96 8.59 -4.89
CA ARG A 288 23.95 9.66 -4.77
C ARG A 288 23.69 10.56 -3.57
N ASP A 289 22.44 11.00 -3.38
CA ASP A 289 22.09 11.97 -2.34
C ASP A 289 22.16 11.36 -0.93
N ARG A 290 21.89 10.07 -0.79
CA ARG A 290 21.88 9.39 0.51
C ARG A 290 23.19 8.71 0.87
N LEU A 291 23.92 8.19 -0.10
CA LEU A 291 25.13 7.38 0.10
C LEU A 291 26.40 8.03 -0.46
N GLY A 292 26.27 9.04 -1.31
CA GLY A 292 27.40 9.62 -2.02
C GLY A 292 27.99 8.72 -3.10
N LEU A 293 27.29 7.64 -3.48
CA LEU A 293 27.76 6.66 -4.46
C LEU A 293 27.31 7.04 -5.89
N ASP A 294 28.17 6.73 -6.86
CA ASP A 294 27.90 6.87 -8.28
C ASP A 294 27.66 5.49 -8.90
N ILE A 295 26.44 5.23 -9.35
CA ILE A 295 26.04 3.93 -9.93
C ILE A 295 26.87 3.48 -11.14
N THR A 296 27.61 4.41 -11.78
CA THR A 296 28.50 4.11 -12.91
C THR A 296 29.89 3.65 -12.47
N ARG A 297 30.25 3.79 -11.20
CA ARG A 297 31.59 3.51 -10.66
C ARG A 297 31.56 2.59 -9.45
N ASP A 298 30.57 2.78 -8.60
CA ASP A 298 30.48 2.14 -7.29
C ASP A 298 29.50 0.98 -7.33
N VAL A 299 29.74 -0.03 -6.47
CA VAL A 299 28.77 -1.07 -6.18
C VAL A 299 27.96 -0.69 -4.94
N ILE A 300 26.70 -1.11 -4.88
CA ILE A 300 25.75 -0.70 -3.86
C ILE A 300 25.52 -1.85 -2.90
N PRO A 301 25.81 -1.70 -1.59
CA PRO A 301 25.61 -2.77 -0.62
C PRO A 301 24.12 -3.05 -0.43
N LEU A 302 23.73 -4.32 -0.50
CA LEU A 302 22.37 -4.79 -0.32
C LEU A 302 22.17 -5.51 1.03
N SER A 303 20.94 -5.46 1.50
CA SER A 303 20.42 -6.28 2.59
C SER A 303 18.92 -6.44 2.39
N PRO A 304 18.38 -7.65 2.23
CA PRO A 304 16.95 -7.84 1.97
C PRO A 304 16.08 -7.15 3.01
N GLY A 305 15.07 -6.40 2.56
CA GLY A 305 14.17 -5.63 3.40
C GLY A 305 12.71 -5.81 2.99
N VAL A 306 11.79 -5.31 3.80
CA VAL A 306 10.35 -5.30 3.49
C VAL A 306 10.01 -4.01 2.77
N ALA A 307 9.75 -4.09 1.47
CA ALA A 307 9.42 -2.95 0.62
C ALA A 307 7.90 -2.76 0.43
N TYR A 308 7.13 -3.79 0.68
CA TYR A 308 5.67 -3.83 0.54
C TYR A 308 5.10 -4.96 1.40
N THR A 309 3.79 -4.91 1.63
CA THR A 309 3.05 -5.94 2.35
C THR A 309 1.84 -6.38 1.51
N THR A 310 1.47 -7.65 1.60
CA THR A 310 0.38 -8.26 0.83
C THR A 310 -0.82 -8.67 1.70
N GLY A 311 -0.62 -8.70 3.02
CA GLY A 311 -1.69 -8.92 4.00
C GLY A 311 -2.54 -7.65 4.21
N GLY A 312 -3.79 -7.84 4.63
CA GLY A 312 -4.72 -6.75 4.89
C GLY A 312 -6.17 -7.22 5.02
N ALA A 313 -7.11 -6.30 4.79
CA ALA A 313 -8.53 -6.60 4.80
C ALA A 313 -8.89 -7.56 3.66
N PRO A 314 -9.45 -8.75 3.95
CA PRO A 314 -9.87 -9.68 2.91
C PRO A 314 -11.01 -9.07 2.11
N CYS A 315 -10.88 -9.06 0.80
CA CYS A 315 -11.93 -8.53 -0.06
C CYS A 315 -12.20 -9.44 -1.26
N ASP A 316 -13.42 -9.31 -1.79
CA ASP A 316 -13.78 -9.96 -3.03
C ASP A 316 -13.36 -9.13 -4.26
N HIS A 317 -13.78 -9.61 -5.42
CA HIS A 317 -13.44 -8.99 -6.70
C HIS A 317 -14.08 -7.61 -6.94
N GLU A 318 -15.02 -7.18 -6.14
CA GLU A 318 -15.63 -5.85 -6.15
C GLU A 318 -15.06 -4.95 -5.04
N GLY A 319 -14.05 -5.45 -4.32
CA GLY A 319 -13.41 -4.75 -3.22
C GLY A 319 -14.23 -4.73 -1.93
N ARG A 320 -15.34 -5.49 -1.83
CA ARG A 320 -16.14 -5.58 -0.61
C ARG A 320 -15.38 -6.33 0.47
N VAL A 321 -15.25 -5.75 1.65
CA VAL A 321 -14.56 -6.40 2.76
C VAL A 321 -15.36 -7.56 3.30
N ILE A 322 -14.75 -8.75 3.35
CA ILE A 322 -15.38 -9.99 3.77
C ILE A 322 -15.46 -10.02 5.30
N PHE A 323 -16.66 -10.31 5.82
CA PHE A 323 -16.91 -10.53 7.23
C PHE A 323 -16.84 -12.01 7.61
N GLU A 324 -17.45 -12.88 6.82
CA GLU A 324 -17.52 -14.32 7.05
C GLU A 324 -17.57 -15.06 5.72
N GLU A 325 -16.82 -16.16 5.62
CA GLU A 325 -16.94 -17.12 4.51
C GLU A 325 -17.47 -18.44 5.02
N LYS A 326 -18.53 -18.94 4.37
CA LYS A 326 -19.11 -20.26 4.63
C LYS A 326 -18.91 -21.15 3.43
N ASN A 327 -18.20 -22.26 3.65
CA ASN A 327 -18.10 -23.32 2.67
C ASN A 327 -19.33 -24.23 2.81
N THR A 328 -20.18 -24.27 1.79
CA THR A 328 -21.39 -25.10 1.73
C THR A 328 -21.19 -26.32 0.85
N GLY A 329 -19.99 -26.91 0.87
CA GLY A 329 -19.61 -28.07 0.06
C GLY A 329 -18.93 -27.64 -1.25
N GLU A 330 -19.69 -27.57 -2.34
CA GLU A 330 -19.12 -27.16 -3.65
C GLU A 330 -19.08 -25.66 -3.88
N GLU A 331 -19.76 -24.86 -3.05
CA GLU A 331 -19.84 -23.41 -3.16
C GLU A 331 -19.32 -22.71 -1.90
N SER A 332 -18.61 -21.60 -2.07
CA SER A 332 -18.25 -20.67 -1.00
C SER A 332 -19.18 -19.47 -1.06
N VAL A 333 -19.79 -19.14 0.08
CA VAL A 333 -20.65 -17.97 0.24
C VAL A 333 -20.00 -16.99 1.17
N SER A 334 -19.74 -15.77 0.69
CA SER A 334 -19.16 -14.68 1.48
C SER A 334 -20.25 -13.74 1.99
N LEU A 335 -20.10 -13.31 3.24
CA LEU A 335 -20.84 -12.21 3.84
C LEU A 335 -19.88 -11.01 3.97
N TRP A 336 -20.38 -9.82 3.73
CA TRP A 336 -19.57 -8.60 3.68
C TRP A 336 -19.95 -7.60 4.75
N HIS A 337 -18.99 -6.81 5.18
CA HIS A 337 -19.27 -5.57 5.88
C HIS A 337 -19.99 -4.61 4.94
N THR A 338 -21.23 -4.27 5.23
CA THR A 338 -22.03 -3.38 4.37
C THR A 338 -21.40 -1.98 4.33
N GLY A 339 -21.03 -1.51 3.14
CA GLY A 339 -20.43 -0.21 2.94
C GLY A 339 -18.93 -0.14 3.25
N LEU A 340 -18.25 -1.23 3.61
CA LEU A 340 -16.80 -1.25 3.78
C LEU A 340 -16.13 -1.91 2.58
N TYR A 341 -15.14 -1.21 2.02
CA TYR A 341 -14.36 -1.64 0.86
C TYR A 341 -12.88 -1.50 1.14
N ALA A 342 -12.07 -2.30 0.45
CA ALA A 342 -10.62 -2.19 0.47
C ALA A 342 -10.03 -2.37 -0.93
N ALA A 343 -8.93 -1.68 -1.21
CA ALA A 343 -8.21 -1.76 -2.48
C ALA A 343 -6.71 -1.54 -2.26
N GLY A 344 -5.91 -1.98 -3.21
CA GLY A 344 -4.46 -1.86 -3.14
C GLY A 344 -3.90 -2.51 -1.88
N ARG A 345 -2.96 -1.86 -1.21
CA ARG A 345 -2.20 -2.43 -0.09
C ARG A 345 -2.88 -2.43 1.28
N SER A 346 -4.03 -1.80 1.41
CA SER A 346 -4.91 -1.99 2.57
C SER A 346 -5.70 -3.29 2.50
N ALA A 347 -5.78 -3.89 1.30
CA ALA A 347 -6.53 -5.08 1.00
C ALA A 347 -5.63 -6.31 0.91
N ASN A 348 -6.19 -7.48 1.26
CA ASN A 348 -5.72 -8.76 0.78
C ASN A 348 -6.61 -9.16 -0.40
N THR A 349 -6.18 -8.81 -1.62
CA THR A 349 -6.93 -9.07 -2.86
C THR A 349 -6.81 -10.51 -3.33
N GLY A 350 -5.77 -11.23 -2.87
CA GLY A 350 -5.40 -12.55 -3.39
C GLY A 350 -4.60 -12.50 -4.70
N MET A 351 -4.17 -11.32 -5.16
CA MET A 351 -3.39 -11.17 -6.39
C MET A 351 -1.92 -11.62 -6.24
N HIS A 352 -1.32 -11.42 -5.07
CA HIS A 352 0.13 -11.45 -4.93
C HIS A 352 0.68 -12.69 -4.21
N GLY A 353 -0.14 -13.40 -3.45
CA GLY A 353 0.30 -14.53 -2.65
C GLY A 353 1.52 -14.19 -1.78
N THR A 354 2.55 -15.03 -1.83
CA THR A 354 3.78 -14.86 -1.04
C THR A 354 4.76 -13.84 -1.63
N SER A 355 4.69 -13.57 -2.94
CA SER A 355 5.62 -12.65 -3.60
C SER A 355 4.97 -11.99 -4.83
N PRO A 356 4.84 -10.66 -4.86
CA PRO A 356 4.32 -9.98 -6.02
C PRO A 356 5.32 -10.00 -7.18
N LEU A 357 4.80 -10.30 -8.35
CA LEU A 357 5.54 -10.17 -9.60
C LEU A 357 5.81 -8.68 -9.90
N PRO A 358 7.01 -8.29 -10.37
CA PRO A 358 7.31 -6.89 -10.70
C PRO A 358 6.25 -6.23 -11.59
N GLY A 359 5.82 -5.03 -11.23
CA GLY A 359 4.78 -4.28 -11.96
C GLY A 359 3.34 -4.65 -11.63
N ASN A 360 3.08 -5.78 -10.96
CA ASN A 360 1.73 -6.21 -10.59
C ASN A 360 1.13 -5.39 -9.45
N ILE A 361 1.95 -4.86 -8.53
CA ILE A 361 1.45 -4.04 -7.42
C ILE A 361 0.74 -2.80 -7.97
N LEU A 362 1.36 -2.10 -8.92
CA LEU A 362 0.72 -0.94 -9.54
C LEU A 362 -0.52 -1.32 -10.36
N LEU A 363 -0.49 -2.48 -11.03
CA LEU A 363 -1.65 -2.98 -11.76
C LEU A 363 -2.81 -3.30 -10.81
N ASP A 364 -2.55 -3.99 -9.71
CA ASP A 364 -3.56 -4.32 -8.71
C ASP A 364 -4.12 -3.05 -8.04
N ASP A 365 -3.29 -2.08 -7.68
CA ASP A 365 -3.73 -0.78 -7.17
C ASP A 365 -4.78 -0.14 -8.10
N LEU A 366 -4.54 -0.16 -9.40
CA LEU A 366 -5.42 0.47 -10.39
C LEU A 366 -6.70 -0.35 -10.64
N VAL A 367 -6.58 -1.67 -10.72
CA VAL A 367 -7.71 -2.57 -11.02
C VAL A 367 -8.61 -2.73 -9.79
N SER A 368 -8.04 -2.99 -8.62
CA SER A 368 -8.82 -3.13 -7.37
C SER A 368 -9.46 -1.80 -6.96
N GLY A 369 -8.73 -0.68 -7.12
CA GLY A 369 -9.28 0.65 -6.88
C GLY A 369 -10.48 0.95 -7.77
N LYS A 370 -10.39 0.67 -9.08
CA LYS A 370 -11.51 0.82 -10.03
C LYS A 370 -12.73 -0.01 -9.62
N ALA A 371 -12.51 -1.26 -9.26
CA ALA A 371 -13.57 -2.18 -8.87
C ALA A 371 -14.27 -1.71 -7.59
N ALA A 372 -13.51 -1.43 -6.53
CA ALA A 372 -14.04 -0.95 -5.25
C ALA A 372 -14.82 0.36 -5.41
N GLY A 373 -14.28 1.33 -6.16
CA GLY A 373 -14.93 2.61 -6.40
C GLY A 373 -16.24 2.48 -7.15
N SER A 374 -16.28 1.71 -8.23
CA SER A 374 -17.48 1.51 -9.04
C SER A 374 -18.59 0.83 -8.24
N HIS A 375 -18.26 -0.22 -7.48
CA HIS A 375 -19.25 -0.94 -6.67
C HIS A 375 -19.71 -0.12 -5.47
N ALA A 376 -18.80 0.56 -4.76
CA ALA A 376 -19.15 1.43 -3.62
C ALA A 376 -20.15 2.52 -4.02
N ALA A 377 -19.94 3.17 -5.16
CA ALA A 377 -20.84 4.18 -5.69
C ALA A 377 -22.23 3.61 -5.99
N THR A 378 -22.29 2.48 -6.70
CA THR A 378 -23.56 1.82 -7.04
C THR A 378 -24.32 1.37 -5.78
N SER A 379 -23.61 0.82 -4.79
CA SER A 379 -24.16 0.38 -3.51
C SER A 379 -24.68 1.57 -2.69
N ALA A 380 -23.92 2.67 -2.62
CA ALA A 380 -24.27 3.86 -1.83
C ALA A 380 -25.57 4.53 -2.29
N GLN A 381 -25.92 4.42 -3.58
CA GLN A 381 -27.20 4.92 -4.11
C GLN A 381 -28.42 4.20 -3.52
N ASN A 382 -28.23 2.97 -3.04
CA ASN A 382 -29.29 2.11 -2.49
C ASN A 382 -29.27 2.03 -0.95
N ILE A 383 -28.33 2.69 -0.29
CA ILE A 383 -28.18 2.71 1.17
C ILE A 383 -28.59 4.07 1.71
N HIS A 384 -29.28 4.08 2.85
CA HIS A 384 -29.61 5.32 3.56
C HIS A 384 -28.56 5.65 4.63
N PHE A 385 -28.39 6.93 4.92
CA PHE A 385 -27.57 7.36 6.05
C PHE A 385 -28.16 6.82 7.37
N GLY A 386 -27.28 6.39 8.28
CA GLY A 386 -27.65 5.97 9.62
C GLY A 386 -27.86 7.14 10.58
N GLY A 387 -28.09 6.84 11.87
CA GLY A 387 -28.12 7.84 12.92
C GLY A 387 -26.74 8.39 13.25
N SER A 388 -26.66 9.62 13.83
CA SER A 388 -25.41 10.30 14.20
C SER A 388 -24.83 9.87 15.54
N ALA A 389 -25.61 9.26 16.42
CA ALA A 389 -25.23 9.03 17.81
C ALA A 389 -23.91 8.23 17.98
N LEU A 390 -23.70 7.20 17.16
CA LEU A 390 -22.46 6.43 17.19
C LEU A 390 -21.25 7.23 16.68
N ILE A 391 -21.47 8.12 15.73
CA ILE A 391 -20.41 9.02 15.25
C ILE A 391 -20.02 10.02 16.32
N GLU A 392 -21.00 10.60 17.04
CA GLU A 392 -20.77 11.51 18.15
C GLU A 392 -20.01 10.81 19.30
N GLN A 393 -20.38 9.56 19.62
CA GLN A 393 -19.63 8.74 20.57
C GLN A 393 -18.17 8.52 20.13
N ALA A 394 -17.96 8.14 18.87
CA ALA A 394 -16.62 7.90 18.33
C ALA A 394 -15.75 9.19 18.31
N VAL A 395 -16.34 10.35 18.09
CA VAL A 395 -15.67 11.65 18.22
C VAL A 395 -15.20 11.88 19.67
N GLN A 396 -16.05 11.55 20.65
CA GLN A 396 -15.67 11.68 22.09
C GLN A 396 -14.55 10.70 22.45
N GLU A 397 -14.61 9.46 21.97
CA GLU A 397 -13.56 8.46 22.18
C GLU A 397 -12.23 8.90 21.56
N ALA A 398 -12.26 9.45 20.34
CA ALA A 398 -11.10 10.02 19.68
C ALA A 398 -10.50 11.21 20.47
N SER A 399 -11.35 12.10 21.01
CA SER A 399 -10.93 13.22 21.83
C SER A 399 -10.24 12.74 23.13
N ASN A 400 -10.82 11.75 23.79
CA ASN A 400 -10.24 11.16 24.98
C ASN A 400 -8.88 10.51 24.70
N ARG A 401 -8.76 9.79 23.58
CA ARG A 401 -7.50 9.16 23.13
C ARG A 401 -6.40 10.20 22.85
N ILE A 402 -6.72 11.28 22.14
CA ILE A 402 -5.77 12.37 21.88
C ILE A 402 -5.32 13.02 23.18
N THR A 403 -6.24 13.29 24.11
CA THR A 403 -5.93 13.84 25.42
C THR A 403 -4.99 12.91 26.21
N SER A 404 -5.29 11.62 26.23
CA SER A 404 -4.45 10.62 26.90
C SER A 404 -3.02 10.57 26.33
N ILE A 405 -2.87 10.68 25.03
CA ILE A 405 -1.54 10.70 24.38
C ILE A 405 -0.79 11.99 24.72
N ARG A 406 -1.46 13.14 24.73
CA ARG A 406 -0.84 14.44 25.06
C ARG A 406 -0.40 14.55 26.53
N GLU A 407 -1.11 13.91 27.43
CA GLU A 407 -0.84 13.87 28.86
C GLU A 407 -0.05 12.63 29.28
N GLY A 408 0.27 11.76 28.32
CA GLY A 408 0.89 10.46 28.56
C GLY A 408 2.32 10.59 29.08
N GLU A 409 2.65 9.70 30.03
CA GLU A 409 4.00 9.42 30.46
C GLU A 409 4.44 8.10 29.84
N GLY A 410 5.66 8.02 29.36
CA GLY A 410 6.11 6.79 28.74
C GLY A 410 7.39 6.98 27.94
N MET A 411 7.55 6.13 26.93
CA MET A 411 8.72 6.21 26.05
C MET A 411 8.52 7.24 24.93
N THR A 412 9.61 7.75 24.38
CA THR A 412 9.53 8.63 23.19
C THR A 412 8.99 7.88 21.99
N VAL A 413 8.38 8.60 21.05
CA VAL A 413 7.86 8.07 19.77
C VAL A 413 8.89 7.19 19.06
N GLY A 414 10.14 7.65 18.94
CA GLY A 414 11.21 6.88 18.27
C GLY A 414 11.58 5.58 19.03
N ASN A 415 11.58 5.59 20.37
CA ASN A 415 11.83 4.38 21.14
C ASN A 415 10.68 3.38 21.04
N PHE A 416 9.44 3.85 20.99
CA PHE A 416 8.27 3.02 20.77
C PHE A 416 8.36 2.31 19.41
N ALA A 417 8.62 3.06 18.34
CA ALA A 417 8.79 2.52 16.98
C ALA A 417 9.91 1.46 16.92
N THR A 418 11.08 1.76 17.53
CA THR A 418 12.22 0.84 17.53
C THR A 418 11.91 -0.46 18.28
N LYS A 419 11.26 -0.37 19.44
CA LYS A 419 10.88 -1.56 20.21
C LYS A 419 9.82 -2.38 19.49
N LEU A 420 8.82 -1.74 18.88
CA LEU A 420 7.79 -2.42 18.11
C LEU A 420 8.40 -3.20 16.94
N SER A 421 9.32 -2.60 16.18
CA SER A 421 10.07 -3.28 15.13
C SER A 421 10.90 -4.47 15.66
N SER A 422 11.49 -4.31 16.86
CA SER A 422 12.25 -5.39 17.50
C SER A 422 11.34 -6.55 17.94
N ALA A 423 10.13 -6.25 18.41
CA ALA A 423 9.16 -7.27 18.82
C ALA A 423 8.73 -8.17 17.65
N ILE A 424 8.57 -7.61 16.45
CA ILE A 424 8.33 -8.40 15.22
C ILE A 424 9.46 -9.42 14.99
N SER A 425 10.70 -9.02 15.20
CA SER A 425 11.86 -9.91 15.03
C SER A 425 11.87 -11.06 16.07
N ILE A 426 11.38 -10.82 17.29
CA ILE A 426 11.22 -11.84 18.34
C ILE A 426 10.15 -12.85 17.91
N GLY A 427 9.11 -12.43 17.22
CA GLY A 427 8.02 -13.29 16.72
C GLY A 427 8.50 -14.46 15.89
N ASN A 428 9.61 -14.30 15.16
CA ASN A 428 10.24 -15.38 14.40
C ASN A 428 10.75 -16.56 15.29
N SER A 429 10.95 -16.32 16.58
CA SER A 429 11.46 -17.31 17.54
C SER A 429 10.42 -17.73 18.58
N SER A 430 9.55 -16.82 19.01
CA SER A 430 8.51 -17.08 20.01
C SER A 430 7.36 -16.05 19.87
N LYS A 431 6.20 -16.55 19.51
CA LYS A 431 4.96 -15.74 19.43
C LYS A 431 4.57 -15.16 20.79
N GLU A 432 4.58 -15.99 21.84
CA GLU A 432 4.18 -15.57 23.18
C GLU A 432 5.09 -14.44 23.70
N ALA A 433 6.41 -14.56 23.49
CA ALA A 433 7.36 -13.53 23.89
C ALA A 433 7.16 -12.23 23.12
N ALA A 434 6.89 -12.31 21.82
CA ALA A 434 6.62 -11.15 20.99
C ALA A 434 5.33 -10.44 21.37
N LEU A 435 4.23 -11.17 21.59
CA LEU A 435 2.97 -10.59 22.05
C LEU A 435 3.10 -9.95 23.43
N ALA A 436 3.81 -10.61 24.35
CA ALA A 436 4.09 -10.04 25.67
C ALA A 436 4.88 -8.73 25.57
N GLU A 437 5.87 -8.66 24.67
CA GLU A 437 6.65 -7.44 24.46
C GLU A 437 5.81 -6.33 23.80
N ILE A 438 4.95 -6.64 22.83
CA ILE A 438 4.03 -5.64 22.24
C ILE A 438 3.09 -5.10 23.30
N ASN A 439 2.51 -5.94 24.15
CA ASN A 439 1.66 -5.50 25.26
C ASN A 439 2.43 -4.59 26.24
N ASN A 440 3.66 -4.97 26.61
CA ASN A 440 4.51 -4.12 27.48
C ASN A 440 4.80 -2.75 26.85
N ILE A 441 5.05 -2.71 25.53
CA ILE A 441 5.30 -1.48 24.79
C ILE A 441 4.05 -0.60 24.81
N THR A 442 2.89 -1.18 24.53
CA THR A 442 1.60 -0.48 24.48
C THR A 442 1.20 0.04 25.87
N ASP A 443 1.33 -0.78 26.91
CA ASP A 443 1.05 -0.41 28.31
C ASP A 443 1.98 0.69 28.83
N SER A 444 3.23 0.72 28.36
CA SER A 444 4.18 1.77 28.73
C SER A 444 3.77 3.15 28.21
N GLY A 445 2.97 3.20 27.16
CA GLY A 445 2.50 4.43 26.53
C GLY A 445 3.58 5.25 25.82
N ILE A 446 3.13 6.34 25.23
CA ILE A 446 4.00 7.29 24.50
C ILE A 446 3.99 8.63 25.20
N ARG A 447 5.17 9.23 25.36
CA ARG A 447 5.36 10.59 25.84
C ARG A 447 5.71 11.51 24.67
N LEU A 448 4.93 12.57 24.50
CA LEU A 448 5.22 13.62 23.53
C LEU A 448 6.18 14.67 24.11
N THR A 449 7.06 15.19 23.28
CA THR A 449 7.91 16.34 23.58
C THR A 449 7.14 17.64 23.32
N ASP A 450 6.40 17.68 22.22
CA ASP A 450 5.48 18.77 21.87
C ASP A 450 4.04 18.34 22.15
N THR A 451 3.39 19.04 23.07
CA THR A 451 2.00 18.81 23.46
C THR A 451 1.01 19.72 22.72
N SER A 452 1.46 20.50 21.75
CA SER A 452 0.57 21.29 20.90
C SER A 452 -0.40 20.37 20.13
N GLN A 453 -1.56 20.90 19.75
CA GLN A 453 -2.56 20.13 19.02
C GLN A 453 -2.50 20.39 17.51
N VAL A 454 -1.99 21.55 17.13
CA VAL A 454 -1.96 22.04 15.76
C VAL A 454 -0.62 21.69 15.11
N MET A 455 -0.66 21.11 13.91
CA MET A 455 0.53 20.75 13.11
C MET A 455 1.56 19.91 13.90
N ASN A 456 1.08 19.09 14.84
CA ASN A 456 1.96 18.27 15.67
C ASN A 456 2.24 16.92 15.01
N THR A 457 3.36 16.82 14.32
CA THR A 457 3.80 15.59 13.63
C THR A 457 4.17 14.47 14.61
N GLU A 458 4.64 14.79 15.83
CA GLU A 458 4.96 13.81 16.86
C GLU A 458 3.68 13.13 17.38
N MET A 459 2.61 13.90 17.57
CA MET A 459 1.29 13.36 17.97
C MET A 459 0.69 12.49 16.84
N VAL A 460 0.80 12.93 15.60
CA VAL A 460 0.35 12.14 14.43
C VAL A 460 1.07 10.80 14.39
N GLU A 461 2.38 10.80 14.58
CA GLU A 461 3.18 9.59 14.61
C GLU A 461 2.84 8.67 15.78
N ALA A 462 2.58 9.23 16.97
CA ALA A 462 2.12 8.47 18.12
C ALA A 462 0.78 7.76 17.86
N LEU A 463 -0.16 8.46 17.20
CA LEU A 463 -1.45 7.88 16.80
C LEU A 463 -1.29 6.75 15.79
N ARG A 464 -0.40 6.90 14.80
CA ARG A 464 -0.06 5.85 13.84
C ARG A 464 0.56 4.63 14.50
N LEU A 465 1.51 4.83 15.41
CA LEU A 465 2.21 3.75 16.11
C LEU A 465 1.27 2.91 16.98
N HIS A 466 0.25 3.51 17.59
CA HIS A 466 -0.80 2.73 18.26
C HIS A 466 -1.56 1.83 17.29
N GLY A 467 -1.88 2.31 16.09
CA GLY A 467 -2.47 1.48 15.04
C GLY A 467 -1.53 0.37 14.57
N LEU A 468 -0.26 0.71 14.35
CA LEU A 468 0.77 -0.27 13.95
C LEU A 468 1.01 -1.34 15.01
N ALA A 469 0.84 -1.04 16.31
CA ALA A 469 0.94 -2.06 17.36
C ALA A 469 -0.14 -3.14 17.19
N SER A 470 -1.38 -2.77 16.91
CA SER A 470 -2.46 -3.73 16.63
C SER A 470 -2.19 -4.54 15.35
N VAL A 471 -1.59 -3.91 14.33
CA VAL A 471 -1.16 -4.61 13.11
C VAL A 471 -0.05 -5.62 13.43
N ALA A 472 0.93 -5.24 14.27
CA ALA A 472 2.00 -6.12 14.72
C ALA A 472 1.47 -7.35 15.48
N GLU A 473 0.50 -7.16 16.38
CA GLU A 473 -0.19 -8.27 17.06
C GLU A 473 -0.84 -9.23 16.06
N SER A 474 -1.52 -8.70 15.04
CA SER A 474 -2.15 -9.51 13.99
C SER A 474 -1.13 -10.31 13.18
N ILE A 475 0.03 -9.73 12.87
CA ILE A 475 1.13 -10.43 12.18
C ILE A 475 1.64 -11.60 13.01
N ILE A 476 1.94 -11.36 14.30
CA ILE A 476 2.45 -12.40 15.20
C ILE A 476 1.42 -13.50 15.42
N ALA A 477 0.14 -13.16 15.52
CA ALA A 477 -0.94 -14.14 15.70
C ALA A 477 -1.09 -15.05 14.46
N SER A 478 -0.88 -14.51 13.26
CA SER A 478 -1.05 -15.20 11.98
C SER A 478 0.14 -16.06 11.56
N GLY A 479 1.36 -15.68 11.94
CA GLY A 479 2.62 -16.41 11.64
C GLY A 479 2.84 -17.56 12.63
#